data_4d7fece95ec96137b447c6bc8a730c71
#
_entry.id   4d7fece95ec96137b447c6bc8a730c71
#
_cell.length_a   1.000
_cell.length_b   1.000
_cell.length_c   1.000
_cell.angle_alpha   90.00
_cell.angle_beta   90.00
_cell.angle_gamma   90.00
#
_symmetry.space_group_name_H-M   'P 1'
#
loop_
_entity.id
_entity.type
_entity.pdbx_description
1 polymer ?
#
loop_
_entity_poly.entity_id
_entity_poly.type
_entity_poly.pdbx_seq_one_letter_code
_entity_poly.pdbx_strand_id
1 'polypeptide(L)'
;MFLHLPIAMLGLLSPVAVADTVPSFSIEKECRFEGDSRQVFDRCSTDETAARQRLEGEWAQFAPADKNTCIVESTVGGFASYVDLLTCLEMSNDVRKGGNTSRGPAENQEQQTTGQGRP
;
A
#
# COMPACT_ATOMS: atom_id res chain seq x y z
N MET A 1 -27.85 55.68 -2.20
CA MET A 1 -26.48 55.24 -1.93
C MET A 1 -26.55 53.74 -1.60
N PHE A 2 -26.32 52.88 -2.59
CA PHE A 2 -26.31 51.46 -2.40
C PHE A 2 -24.86 51.01 -2.24
N LEU A 3 -24.51 50.58 -1.01
CA LEU A 3 -23.21 49.96 -0.71
C LEU A 3 -23.23 48.54 -1.27
N HIS A 4 -22.50 48.28 -2.33
CA HIS A 4 -22.21 46.95 -2.81
C HIS A 4 -21.02 46.41 -2.03
N LEU A 5 -21.28 45.49 -1.10
CA LEU A 5 -20.25 44.69 -0.47
C LEU A 5 -19.89 43.51 -1.38
N PRO A 6 -18.64 43.35 -1.80
CA PRO A 6 -18.23 42.13 -2.47
C PRO A 6 -18.17 40.98 -1.47
N ILE A 7 -19.00 39.99 -1.68
CA ILE A 7 -18.90 38.70 -0.95
C ILE A 7 -17.68 37.96 -1.50
N ALA A 8 -16.59 38.03 -0.78
CA ALA A 8 -15.43 37.18 -1.04
C ALA A 8 -15.78 35.74 -0.66
N MET A 9 -16.08 34.92 -1.66
CA MET A 9 -16.15 33.47 -1.51
C MET A 9 -14.73 32.95 -1.30
N LEU A 10 -14.30 32.84 -0.04
CA LEU A 10 -13.12 32.02 0.31
C LEU A 10 -13.52 30.58 0.15
N GLY A 11 -13.17 29.99 -1.00
CA GLY A 11 -13.22 28.56 -1.18
C GLY A 11 -12.26 27.89 -0.18
N LEU A 12 -12.83 27.22 0.82
CA LEU A 12 -12.10 26.34 1.72
C LEU A 12 -11.64 25.13 0.90
N LEU A 13 -10.46 25.24 0.30
CA LEU A 13 -9.70 24.10 -0.15
C LEU A 13 -9.26 23.36 1.13
N SER A 14 -10.09 22.42 1.58
CA SER A 14 -9.66 21.50 2.65
C SER A 14 -8.50 20.67 2.09
N PRO A 15 -7.29 20.75 2.65
CA PRO A 15 -6.22 19.86 2.25
C PRO A 15 -6.67 18.43 2.56
N VAL A 16 -6.66 17.57 1.56
CA VAL A 16 -6.85 16.13 1.77
C VAL A 16 -5.71 15.69 2.69
N ALA A 17 -6.03 15.36 3.93
CA ALA A 17 -5.04 14.91 4.89
C ALA A 17 -4.48 13.58 4.41
N VAL A 18 -3.26 13.59 3.91
CA VAL A 18 -2.47 12.38 3.66
C VAL A 18 -2.12 11.79 5.03
N ALA A 19 -2.27 10.47 5.19
CA ALA A 19 -1.88 9.81 6.43
C ALA A 19 -0.37 9.99 6.67
N ASP A 20 0.01 10.84 7.61
CA ASP A 20 1.40 11.11 7.95
C ASP A 20 2.06 9.96 8.71
N THR A 21 1.27 9.03 9.22
CA THR A 21 1.72 7.88 10.00
C THR A 21 1.12 6.58 9.48
N VAL A 22 1.81 5.48 9.77
CA VAL A 22 1.30 4.14 9.49
C VAL A 22 -0.06 3.95 10.16
N PRO A 23 -1.09 3.48 9.44
CA PRO A 23 -2.39 3.25 10.03
C PRO A 23 -2.34 2.18 11.11
N SER A 24 -3.28 2.21 12.05
CA SER A 24 -3.37 1.22 13.11
C SER A 24 -4.35 0.11 12.71
N PHE A 25 -3.82 -1.10 12.49
CA PHE A 25 -4.59 -2.29 12.19
C PHE A 25 -4.57 -3.26 13.38
N SER A 26 -5.61 -4.08 13.50
CA SER A 26 -5.67 -5.12 14.52
C SER A 26 -5.03 -6.41 14.02
N ILE A 27 -3.81 -6.68 14.45
CA ILE A 27 -3.09 -7.93 14.14
C ILE A 27 -3.85 -9.15 14.67
N GLU A 28 -4.40 -9.04 15.85
CA GLU A 28 -5.19 -10.13 16.44
C GLU A 28 -6.40 -10.52 15.59
N LYS A 29 -7.15 -9.53 15.13
CA LYS A 29 -8.32 -9.75 14.30
C LYS A 29 -7.96 -10.40 12.97
N GLU A 30 -6.93 -9.89 12.32
CA GLU A 30 -6.42 -10.42 11.05
C GLU A 30 -5.94 -11.86 11.20
N CYS A 31 -5.10 -12.12 12.19
CA CYS A 31 -4.50 -13.44 12.38
C CYS A 31 -5.48 -14.49 12.88
N ARG A 32 -6.56 -14.12 13.55
CA ARG A 32 -7.65 -15.06 13.88
C ARG A 32 -8.46 -15.45 12.66
N PHE A 33 -8.58 -14.56 11.69
CA PHE A 33 -9.25 -14.85 10.43
C PHE A 33 -8.49 -15.83 9.55
N GLU A 34 -7.17 -15.81 9.57
CA GLU A 34 -6.33 -16.69 8.75
C GLU A 34 -6.41 -18.17 9.14
N GLY A 35 -6.73 -18.50 10.37
CA GLY A 35 -6.87 -19.89 10.79
C GLY A 35 -7.02 -20.11 12.29
N ASP A 36 -7.55 -21.27 12.65
CA ASP A 36 -7.87 -21.64 14.03
C ASP A 36 -6.70 -22.22 14.81
N SER A 37 -5.59 -22.59 14.15
CA SER A 37 -4.47 -23.19 14.86
C SER A 37 -3.59 -22.11 15.49
N ARG A 38 -3.10 -22.39 16.70
CA ARG A 38 -2.18 -21.52 17.40
C ARG A 38 -0.90 -21.25 16.59
N GLN A 39 -0.43 -22.25 15.89
CA GLN A 39 0.77 -22.13 15.07
C GLN A 39 0.59 -21.14 13.89
N VAL A 40 -0.58 -21.18 13.24
CA VAL A 40 -0.94 -20.23 12.18
C VAL A 40 -1.05 -18.82 12.76
N PHE A 41 -1.72 -18.68 13.90
CA PHE A 41 -1.87 -17.40 14.58
C PHE A 41 -0.52 -16.80 14.98
N ASP A 42 0.37 -17.58 15.56
CA ASP A 42 1.70 -17.10 16.01
C ASP A 42 2.56 -16.67 14.81
N ARG A 43 2.54 -17.41 13.71
CA ARG A 43 3.25 -17.06 12.48
C ARG A 43 2.71 -15.78 11.88
N CYS A 44 1.40 -15.68 11.72
CA CYS A 44 0.73 -14.49 11.22
C CYS A 44 1.08 -13.27 12.08
N SER A 45 0.98 -13.38 13.40
CA SER A 45 1.28 -12.29 14.33
C SER A 45 2.74 -11.81 14.21
N THR A 46 3.68 -12.74 14.02
CA THR A 46 5.08 -12.42 13.78
C THR A 46 5.28 -11.67 12.48
N ASP A 47 4.67 -12.15 11.40
CA ASP A 47 4.78 -11.55 10.07
C ASP A 47 4.14 -10.16 10.02
N GLU A 48 2.95 -10.00 10.60
CA GLU A 48 2.24 -8.73 10.70
C GLU A 48 3.02 -7.70 11.53
N THR A 49 3.59 -8.13 12.66
CA THR A 49 4.42 -7.26 13.51
C THR A 49 5.68 -6.80 12.80
N ALA A 50 6.35 -7.71 12.09
CA ALA A 50 7.54 -7.37 11.31
C ALA A 50 7.22 -6.39 10.17
N ALA A 51 6.11 -6.61 9.46
CA ALA A 51 5.64 -5.71 8.41
C ALA A 51 5.32 -4.31 8.95
N ARG A 52 4.65 -4.23 10.11
CA ARG A 52 4.37 -2.95 10.78
C ARG A 52 5.65 -2.19 11.12
N GLN A 53 6.63 -2.85 11.72
CA GLN A 53 7.92 -2.24 12.08
C GLN A 53 8.64 -1.72 10.85
N ARG A 54 8.63 -2.47 9.76
CA ARG A 54 9.22 -2.05 8.50
C ARG A 54 8.52 -0.85 7.88
N LEU A 55 7.18 -0.84 7.90
CA LEU A 55 6.37 0.30 7.48
C LEU A 55 6.71 1.56 8.28
N GLU A 56 6.85 1.45 9.60
CA GLU A 56 7.20 2.58 10.46
C GLU A 56 8.57 3.18 10.08
N GLY A 57 9.53 2.35 9.73
CA GLY A 57 10.86 2.78 9.29
C GLY A 57 10.92 3.37 7.88
N GLU A 58 10.04 2.94 6.98
CA GLU A 58 10.06 3.29 5.56
C GLU A 58 8.95 4.26 5.14
N TRP A 59 8.03 4.60 6.03
CA TRP A 59 6.79 5.32 5.70
C TRP A 59 7.02 6.60 4.91
N ALA A 60 8.01 7.39 5.31
CA ALA A 60 8.33 8.66 4.67
C ALA A 60 8.82 8.51 3.21
N GLN A 61 9.31 7.33 2.83
CA GLN A 61 9.85 7.05 1.50
C GLN A 61 8.77 6.75 0.46
N PHE A 62 7.57 6.36 0.91
CA PHE A 62 6.47 6.04 0.00
C PHE A 62 5.74 7.30 -0.47
N ALA A 63 5.31 7.29 -1.73
CA ALA A 63 4.57 8.40 -2.30
C ALA A 63 3.18 8.55 -1.66
N PRO A 64 2.69 9.77 -1.37
CA PRO A 64 1.38 9.97 -0.75
C PRO A 64 0.22 9.32 -1.49
N ALA A 65 0.22 9.38 -2.82
CA ALA A 65 -0.82 8.74 -3.63
C ALA A 65 -0.83 7.22 -3.46
N ASP A 66 0.34 6.58 -3.38
CA ASP A 66 0.47 5.14 -3.16
C ASP A 66 0.02 4.75 -1.75
N LYS A 67 0.33 5.56 -0.74
CA LYS A 67 -0.17 5.36 0.62
C LYS A 67 -1.69 5.30 0.65
N ASN A 68 -2.35 6.25 0.04
CA ASN A 68 -3.81 6.30 0.00
C ASN A 68 -4.40 5.08 -0.73
N THR A 69 -3.89 4.76 -1.89
CA THR A 69 -4.35 3.60 -2.68
C THR A 69 -4.12 2.30 -1.94
N CYS A 70 -2.92 2.08 -1.41
CA CYS A 70 -2.56 0.85 -0.71
C CYS A 70 -3.31 0.67 0.61
N ILE A 71 -3.60 1.75 1.36
CA ILE A 71 -4.44 1.68 2.56
C ILE A 71 -5.84 1.20 2.19
N VAL A 72 -6.45 1.76 1.16
CA VAL A 72 -7.78 1.34 0.70
C VAL A 72 -7.78 -0.12 0.28
N GLU A 73 -6.81 -0.53 -0.53
CA GLU A 73 -6.71 -1.92 -1.01
C GLU A 73 -6.49 -2.92 0.13
N SER A 74 -5.65 -2.59 1.11
CA SER A 74 -5.36 -3.47 2.24
C SER A 74 -6.49 -3.57 3.27
N THR A 75 -7.49 -2.70 3.19
CA THR A 75 -8.66 -2.71 4.08
C THR A 75 -9.92 -3.29 3.45
N VAL A 76 -9.85 -3.68 2.18
CA VAL A 76 -10.97 -4.33 1.48
C VAL A 76 -11.33 -5.64 2.16
N GLY A 77 -12.62 -5.87 2.40
CA GLY A 77 -13.10 -7.09 3.06
C GLY A 77 -13.17 -7.01 4.58
N GLY A 78 -12.80 -5.88 5.19
CA GLY A 78 -12.95 -5.65 6.63
C GLY A 78 -11.80 -6.19 7.48
N PHE A 79 -10.80 -6.82 6.89
CA PHE A 79 -9.60 -7.31 7.56
C PHE A 79 -8.40 -6.59 6.97
N ALA A 80 -7.77 -5.75 7.79
CA ALA A 80 -6.62 -4.96 7.37
C ALA A 80 -5.33 -5.65 7.77
N SER A 81 -4.41 -5.80 6.81
CA SER A 81 -3.13 -6.49 6.99
C SER A 81 -1.95 -5.53 6.75
N TYR A 82 -1.01 -5.52 7.67
CA TYR A 82 0.26 -4.79 7.48
C TYR A 82 1.13 -5.43 6.39
N VAL A 83 1.09 -6.76 6.26
CA VAL A 83 1.81 -7.47 5.20
C VAL A 83 1.27 -7.05 3.83
N ASP A 84 -0.05 -6.98 3.66
CA ASP A 84 -0.66 -6.54 2.42
C ASP A 84 -0.34 -5.07 2.12
N LEU A 85 -0.41 -4.21 3.12
CA LEU A 85 -0.07 -2.80 2.97
C LEU A 85 1.39 -2.61 2.56
N LEU A 86 2.31 -3.28 3.23
CA LEU A 86 3.74 -3.22 2.90
C LEU A 86 4.00 -3.73 1.49
N THR A 87 3.43 -4.86 1.11
CA THR A 87 3.58 -5.45 -0.22
C THR A 87 3.07 -4.50 -1.30
N CYS A 88 1.90 -3.92 -1.12
CA CYS A 88 1.33 -2.94 -2.05
C CYS A 88 2.26 -1.72 -2.22
N LEU A 89 2.76 -1.17 -1.13
CA LEU A 89 3.65 0.00 -1.16
C LEU A 89 5.01 -0.31 -1.78
N GLU A 90 5.58 -1.46 -1.49
CA GLU A 90 6.86 -1.87 -2.10
C GLU A 90 6.71 -2.09 -3.60
N MET A 91 5.65 -2.73 -4.05
CA MET A 91 5.36 -2.92 -5.47
C MET A 91 5.15 -1.58 -6.18
N SER A 92 4.40 -0.66 -5.59
CA SER A 92 4.17 0.68 -6.14
C SER A 92 5.47 1.47 -6.22
N ASN A 93 6.32 1.37 -5.20
CA ASN A 93 7.61 2.03 -5.16
C ASN A 93 8.57 1.49 -6.23
N ASP A 94 8.58 0.17 -6.45
CA ASP A 94 9.37 -0.48 -7.49
C ASP A 94 8.93 -0.03 -8.89
N VAL A 95 7.63 0.06 -9.13
CA VAL A 95 7.09 0.59 -10.39
C VAL A 95 7.54 2.03 -10.62
N ARG A 96 7.52 2.89 -9.59
CA ARG A 96 8.00 4.28 -9.70
C ARG A 96 9.49 4.36 -10.01
N LYS A 97 10.30 3.54 -9.36
CA LYS A 97 11.74 3.48 -9.58
C LYS A 97 12.11 2.85 -10.93
N GLY A 98 11.36 1.83 -11.33
CA GLY A 98 11.55 1.09 -12.57
C GLY A 98 10.84 1.67 -13.79
N GLY A 99 10.17 2.82 -13.67
CA GLY A 99 9.37 3.43 -14.74
C GLY A 99 10.12 3.71 -16.03
N ASN A 100 11.45 3.81 -15.98
CA ASN A 100 12.32 3.98 -17.13
C ASN A 100 12.91 2.65 -17.67
N THR A 101 12.67 1.54 -16.97
CA THR A 101 13.20 0.20 -17.34
C THR A 101 12.08 -0.82 -17.58
N SER A 102 10.86 -0.36 -17.80
CA SER A 102 9.67 -1.19 -17.94
C SER A 102 9.66 -2.17 -19.13
N ARG A 103 10.69 -2.14 -19.99
CA ARG A 103 10.85 -3.09 -21.10
C ARG A 103 11.62 -4.36 -20.72
N GLY A 104 12.42 -4.33 -19.67
CA GLY A 104 13.28 -5.44 -19.27
C GLY A 104 12.55 -6.74 -18.85
N PRO A 105 11.49 -6.70 -18.01
CA PRO A 105 10.80 -7.91 -17.58
C PRO A 105 10.03 -8.63 -18.68
N ALA A 106 9.48 -7.91 -19.65
CA ALA A 106 8.73 -8.48 -20.76
C ALA A 106 9.61 -9.22 -21.77
N GLU A 107 10.82 -8.72 -22.04
CA GLU A 107 11.80 -9.38 -22.91
C GLU A 107 12.33 -10.68 -22.31
N ASN A 108 12.49 -10.73 -20.99
CA ASN A 108 12.95 -11.94 -20.31
C ASN A 108 11.89 -13.06 -20.29
N GLN A 109 10.62 -12.73 -20.36
CA GLN A 109 9.55 -13.73 -20.43
C GLN A 109 9.43 -14.37 -21.81
N GLU A 110 9.70 -13.65 -22.88
CA GLU A 110 9.70 -14.21 -24.23
C GLU A 110 10.89 -15.14 -24.46
N GLN A 111 12.04 -14.87 -23.88
CA GLN A 111 13.20 -15.74 -23.98
C GLN A 111 13.05 -17.07 -23.22
N GLN A 112 12.26 -17.10 -22.14
CA GLN A 112 12.02 -18.34 -21.40
C GLN A 112 11.03 -19.28 -22.10
N THR A 113 10.12 -18.76 -22.90
CA THR A 113 9.14 -19.60 -23.64
C THR A 113 9.71 -20.23 -24.91
N THR A 114 10.74 -19.64 -25.49
CA THR A 114 11.38 -20.19 -26.70
C THR A 114 12.41 -21.29 -26.41
N GLY A 115 12.84 -21.43 -25.13
CA GLY A 115 13.80 -22.46 -24.70
C GLY A 115 13.21 -23.83 -24.37
N GLN A 116 11.89 -23.97 -24.24
CA GLN A 116 11.22 -25.22 -23.85
C GLN A 116 10.58 -26.01 -25.00
N GLY A 117 10.77 -25.64 -26.21
CA GLY A 117 10.15 -26.27 -27.40
C GLY A 117 11.06 -27.19 -28.18
N ARG A 118 11.99 -27.93 -27.56
CA ARG A 118 12.75 -28.97 -28.26
C ARG A 118 12.70 -30.31 -27.53
N PRO A 119 12.21 -31.35 -28.19
CA PRO A 119 12.44 -32.71 -27.75
C PRO A 119 13.90 -33.10 -27.89
#